data_60f8bce72882ff5a3611d9b444fab738
#
_entry.id   60f8bce72882ff5a3611d9b444fab738
#
_cell.length_a   1.000
_cell.length_b   1.000
_cell.length_c   1.000
_cell.angle_alpha   90.00
_cell.angle_beta   90.00
_cell.angle_gamma   90.00
#
_symmetry.space_group_name_H-M   'P 1'
#
loop_
_entity.id
_entity.type
_entity.pdbx_description
1 polymer ?
#
loop_
_entity_poly.entity_id
_entity_poly.type
_entity_poly.pdbx_seq_one_letter_code
_entity_poly.pdbx_strand_id
1 'polypeptide(L)'
;RCPPGPYERVSMIAHLLKQHNPTAKIIILDPKAKFSKQGLFMAGWEKHYSGMVEWIDPETHGGIKSINGDTMEFVTDLDTFKADAASVVPAQRAGSIAMAAGVTDGDWAPIIPATMASKADPNIYVLGDASVASSMPKSGFSANSQAKVAANAIRGELTGSRVYDPRFANTCWSLIATNDGVKVGANYKAGSEKIDVVDKFVSQGGESADVRKTTYEESIGWYNGITTDMFS
;
A
#
# COMPACT_ATOMS: atom_id res chain seq x y z
N ARG A 1 3.21 -3.31 1.54
CA ARG A 1 3.05 -3.16 0.11
C ARG A 1 1.81 -2.32 -0.29
N CYS A 2 1.45 -1.33 0.46
CA CYS A 2 0.39 -0.38 0.08
C CYS A 2 0.76 0.23 -1.30
N PRO A 3 -0.03 0.05 -2.37
CA PRO A 3 0.36 0.45 -3.72
C PRO A 3 0.78 1.92 -3.86
N PRO A 4 0.14 2.90 -3.17
CA PRO A 4 0.58 4.30 -3.21
C PRO A 4 1.68 4.64 -2.20
N GLY A 5 2.04 3.75 -1.29
CA GLY A 5 2.97 4.03 -0.18
C GLY A 5 4.34 4.59 -0.58
N PRO A 6 5.03 4.06 -1.61
CA PRO A 6 6.31 4.62 -2.06
C PRO A 6 6.19 6.09 -2.50
N TYR A 7 5.13 6.45 -3.18
CA TYR A 7 4.90 7.81 -3.71
C TYR A 7 4.47 8.80 -2.62
N GLU A 8 3.72 8.33 -1.63
CA GLU A 8 3.46 9.11 -0.41
C GLU A 8 4.76 9.40 0.35
N ARG A 9 5.64 8.39 0.50
CA ARG A 9 6.97 8.58 1.09
C ARG A 9 7.77 9.65 0.35
N VAL A 10 7.73 9.67 -0.98
CA VAL A 10 8.35 10.73 -1.78
C VAL A 10 7.78 12.10 -1.42
N SER A 11 6.46 12.22 -1.30
CA SER A 11 5.81 13.47 -0.89
C SER A 11 6.27 13.94 0.48
N MET A 12 6.39 13.02 1.45
CA MET A 12 6.86 13.34 2.80
C MET A 12 8.33 13.77 2.80
N ILE A 13 9.19 13.08 2.03
CA ILE A 13 10.61 13.45 1.87
C ILE A 13 10.73 14.82 1.18
N ALA A 14 9.95 15.06 0.12
CA ALA A 14 9.93 16.34 -0.58
C ALA A 14 9.48 17.49 0.35
N HIS A 15 8.48 17.24 1.20
CA HIS A 15 8.04 18.20 2.20
C HIS A 15 9.15 18.59 3.18
N LEU A 16 9.89 17.59 3.66
CA LEU A 16 11.04 17.83 4.56
C LEU A 16 12.18 18.54 3.84
N LEU A 17 12.56 18.08 2.65
CA LEU A 17 13.65 18.67 1.89
C LEU A 17 13.36 20.12 1.47
N LYS A 18 12.11 20.43 1.13
CA LYS A 18 11.72 21.82 0.80
C LYS A 18 12.04 22.79 1.94
N GLN A 19 12.00 22.32 3.19
CA GLN A 19 12.30 23.16 4.38
C GLN A 19 13.79 23.22 4.72
N HIS A 20 14.54 22.13 4.50
CA HIS A 20 15.91 21.97 4.98
C HIS A 20 16.97 21.96 3.87
N ASN A 21 16.61 21.53 2.67
CA ASN A 21 17.48 21.50 1.49
C ASN A 21 16.66 21.70 0.19
N PRO A 22 16.23 22.93 -0.10
CA PRO A 22 15.30 23.23 -1.19
C PRO A 22 15.90 23.00 -2.59
N THR A 23 17.21 22.81 -2.70
CA THR A 23 17.89 22.49 -3.97
C THR A 23 18.01 21.00 -4.23
N ALA A 24 17.64 20.16 -3.26
CA ALA A 24 17.67 18.72 -3.42
C ALA A 24 16.73 18.24 -4.54
N LYS A 25 17.10 17.12 -5.17
CA LYS A 25 16.30 16.41 -6.17
C LYS A 25 15.93 15.03 -5.66
N ILE A 26 14.73 14.59 -5.97
CA ILE A 26 14.26 13.23 -5.72
C ILE A 26 14.00 12.59 -7.08
N ILE A 27 14.72 11.51 -7.38
CA ILE A 27 14.54 10.72 -8.59
C ILE A 27 13.85 9.42 -8.20
N ILE A 28 12.76 9.09 -8.87
CA ILE A 28 12.04 7.84 -8.71
C ILE A 28 12.33 6.97 -9.92
N LEU A 29 13.10 5.90 -9.76
CA LEU A 29 13.28 4.86 -10.77
C LEU A 29 12.21 3.79 -10.55
N ASP A 30 11.14 3.83 -11.33
CA ASP A 30 9.99 2.95 -11.12
C ASP A 30 10.06 1.75 -12.08
N PRO A 31 9.98 0.50 -11.59
CA PRO A 31 9.88 -0.67 -12.46
C PRO A 31 8.53 -0.81 -13.15
N LYS A 32 7.58 0.10 -12.90
CA LYS A 32 6.22 0.09 -13.45
C LYS A 32 6.00 1.29 -14.36
N ALA A 33 5.36 1.07 -15.51
CA ALA A 33 4.94 2.13 -16.42
C ALA A 33 3.82 3.03 -15.84
N LYS A 34 3.11 2.58 -14.80
CA LYS A 34 2.05 3.33 -14.14
C LYS A 34 1.95 2.95 -12.67
N PHE A 35 1.44 3.89 -11.85
CA PHE A 35 1.20 3.65 -10.43
C PHE A 35 -0.13 4.20 -9.93
N SER A 36 -0.55 3.74 -8.75
CA SER A 36 -1.83 4.12 -8.14
C SER A 36 -1.90 5.63 -7.88
N LYS A 37 -2.94 6.28 -8.36
CA LYS A 37 -3.18 7.73 -8.20
C LYS A 37 -2.10 8.62 -8.86
N GLN A 38 -1.41 8.12 -9.89
CA GLN A 38 -0.28 8.80 -10.53
C GLN A 38 -0.58 10.26 -10.88
N GLY A 39 -1.68 10.52 -11.58
CA GLY A 39 -2.04 11.90 -11.98
C GLY A 39 -2.24 12.84 -10.78
N LEU A 40 -2.75 12.33 -9.66
CA LEU A 40 -2.94 13.12 -8.43
C LEU A 40 -1.60 13.42 -7.74
N PHE A 41 -0.69 12.45 -7.69
CA PHE A 41 0.66 12.67 -7.15
C PHE A 41 1.46 13.63 -8.02
N MET A 42 1.48 13.42 -9.35
CA MET A 42 2.21 14.30 -10.28
C MET A 42 1.73 15.75 -10.19
N ALA A 43 0.41 15.97 -10.20
CA ALA A 43 -0.17 17.30 -10.04
C ALA A 43 0.15 17.90 -8.66
N GLY A 44 0.15 17.09 -7.61
CA GLY A 44 0.49 17.51 -6.26
C GLY A 44 1.98 17.87 -6.12
N TRP A 45 2.87 17.08 -6.71
CA TRP A 45 4.31 17.38 -6.71
C TRP A 45 4.63 18.66 -7.49
N GLU A 46 3.99 18.85 -8.64
CA GLU A 46 4.15 20.10 -9.38
C GLU A 46 3.66 21.30 -8.57
N LYS A 47 2.51 21.19 -7.92
CA LYS A 47 1.94 22.27 -7.10
C LYS A 47 2.79 22.62 -5.86
N HIS A 48 3.30 21.60 -5.14
CA HIS A 48 3.94 21.80 -3.83
C HIS A 48 5.45 21.73 -3.86
N TYR A 49 6.04 21.01 -4.81
CA TYR A 49 7.46 20.66 -4.90
C TYR A 49 8.00 20.80 -6.33
N SER A 50 7.52 21.82 -7.07
CA SER A 50 7.87 22.03 -8.48
C SER A 50 9.38 21.93 -8.70
N GLY A 51 9.76 21.13 -9.69
CA GLY A 51 11.13 20.89 -10.07
C GLY A 51 11.98 20.07 -9.06
N MET A 52 11.41 19.60 -7.93
CA MET A 52 12.13 18.79 -6.94
C MET A 52 11.97 17.29 -7.18
N VAL A 53 10.81 16.82 -7.66
CA VAL A 53 10.50 15.39 -7.83
C VAL A 53 10.47 15.05 -9.32
N GLU A 54 11.22 14.03 -9.69
CA GLU A 54 11.25 13.48 -11.03
C GLU A 54 10.92 11.99 -11.00
N TRP A 55 9.91 11.58 -11.75
CA TRP A 55 9.54 10.18 -11.92
C TRP A 55 9.97 9.70 -13.30
N ILE A 56 10.78 8.64 -13.33
CA ILE A 56 11.33 8.05 -14.54
C ILE A 56 10.75 6.65 -14.68
N ASP A 57 10.05 6.41 -15.76
CA ASP A 57 9.43 5.14 -16.10
C ASP A 57 10.45 4.11 -16.64
N PRO A 58 10.09 2.82 -16.67
CA PRO A 58 11.01 1.77 -17.08
C PRO A 58 11.39 1.83 -18.57
N GLU A 59 10.62 2.44 -19.45
CA GLU A 59 10.99 2.61 -20.85
C GLU A 59 12.11 3.65 -20.97
N THR A 60 12.07 4.68 -20.13
CA THR A 60 13.09 5.75 -20.11
C THR A 60 14.40 5.29 -19.45
N HIS A 61 14.36 4.52 -18.36
CA HIS A 61 15.62 4.07 -17.70
C HIS A 61 16.02 2.63 -18.08
N GLY A 62 15.21 1.87 -18.80
CA GLY A 62 15.49 0.53 -19.30
C GLY A 62 15.45 -0.59 -18.26
N GLY A 63 15.12 -0.28 -17.00
CA GLY A 63 15.12 -1.24 -15.89
C GLY A 63 16.38 -1.18 -15.03
N ILE A 64 16.22 -1.45 -13.71
CA ILE A 64 17.31 -1.42 -12.73
C ILE A 64 18.05 -2.77 -12.79
N LYS A 65 19.34 -2.75 -13.08
CA LYS A 65 20.22 -3.93 -13.15
C LYS A 65 20.91 -4.24 -11.83
N SER A 66 21.48 -3.21 -11.21
CA SER A 66 22.19 -3.38 -9.94
C SER A 66 22.15 -2.12 -9.09
N ILE A 67 22.32 -2.32 -7.81
CA ILE A 67 22.41 -1.25 -6.81
C ILE A 67 23.68 -1.53 -5.99
N ASN A 68 24.58 -0.56 -5.94
CA ASN A 68 25.73 -0.58 -5.05
C ASN A 68 25.50 0.35 -3.87
N GLY A 69 25.29 -0.21 -2.68
CA GLY A 69 25.05 0.55 -1.47
C GLY A 69 26.26 1.30 -0.93
N ASP A 70 27.48 0.86 -1.26
CA ASP A 70 28.71 1.48 -0.79
C ASP A 70 29.06 2.75 -1.58
N THR A 71 28.82 2.70 -2.90
CA THR A 71 29.06 3.85 -3.81
C THR A 71 27.81 4.68 -4.07
N MET A 72 26.64 4.22 -3.60
CA MET A 72 25.33 4.81 -3.85
C MET A 72 25.00 4.96 -5.34
N GLU A 73 25.41 3.97 -6.14
CA GLU A 73 25.19 3.91 -7.59
C GLU A 73 24.06 2.94 -7.95
N PHE A 74 23.20 3.40 -8.85
CA PHE A 74 22.04 2.69 -9.36
C PHE A 74 22.20 2.52 -10.86
N VAL A 75 22.62 1.33 -11.29
CA VAL A 75 22.85 1.03 -12.71
C VAL A 75 21.55 0.55 -13.34
N THR A 76 21.16 1.18 -14.42
CA THR A 76 20.05 0.79 -15.27
C THR A 76 20.56 0.31 -16.63
N ASP A 77 19.66 -0.12 -17.53
CA ASP A 77 20.06 -0.49 -18.88
C ASP A 77 20.61 0.69 -19.71
N LEU A 78 20.13 1.89 -19.43
CA LEU A 78 20.39 3.07 -20.25
C LEU A 78 21.24 4.13 -19.56
N ASP A 79 21.34 4.10 -18.22
CA ASP A 79 22.06 5.14 -17.47
C ASP A 79 22.58 4.61 -16.11
N THR A 80 23.38 5.43 -15.44
CA THR A 80 23.84 5.21 -14.07
C THR A 80 23.54 6.44 -13.22
N PHE A 81 22.73 6.25 -12.18
CA PHE A 81 22.34 7.31 -11.24
C PHE A 81 23.21 7.19 -9.99
N LYS A 82 23.63 8.32 -9.46
CA LYS A 82 24.31 8.41 -8.17
C LYS A 82 23.51 9.28 -7.23
N ALA A 83 23.36 8.84 -5.98
CA ALA A 83 22.57 9.53 -4.98
C ALA A 83 23.33 9.69 -3.66
N ASP A 84 22.98 10.71 -2.88
CA ASP A 84 23.47 10.90 -1.51
C ASP A 84 22.72 10.04 -0.50
N ALA A 85 21.45 9.74 -0.81
CA ALA A 85 20.59 8.85 -0.02
C ALA A 85 19.61 8.09 -0.92
N ALA A 86 19.21 6.89 -0.52
CA ALA A 86 18.28 6.08 -1.29
C ALA A 86 17.25 5.36 -0.41
N SER A 87 16.05 5.19 -0.95
CA SER A 87 15.01 4.32 -0.41
C SER A 87 14.67 3.24 -1.42
N VAL A 88 15.21 2.05 -1.22
CA VAL A 88 14.99 0.91 -2.11
C VAL A 88 13.79 0.10 -1.65
N VAL A 89 12.87 -0.20 -2.57
CA VAL A 89 11.72 -1.08 -2.34
C VAL A 89 11.95 -2.38 -3.11
N PRO A 90 12.48 -3.44 -2.47
CA PRO A 90 12.78 -4.71 -3.14
C PRO A 90 11.50 -5.48 -3.47
N ALA A 91 11.65 -6.54 -4.28
CA ALA A 91 10.60 -7.53 -4.45
C ALA A 91 10.16 -8.11 -3.10
N GLN A 92 8.86 -8.27 -2.92
CA GLN A 92 8.26 -8.65 -1.64
C GLN A 92 7.59 -10.01 -1.73
N ARG A 93 7.60 -10.75 -0.63
CA ARG A 93 6.94 -12.04 -0.47
C ARG A 93 6.38 -12.17 0.96
N ALA A 94 5.60 -13.20 1.21
CA ALA A 94 5.13 -13.52 2.56
C ALA A 94 6.31 -13.71 3.52
N GLY A 95 6.08 -13.40 4.79
CA GLY A 95 7.10 -13.57 5.82
C GLY A 95 7.55 -15.03 5.95
N SER A 96 8.78 -15.23 6.41
CA SER A 96 9.41 -16.56 6.54
C SER A 96 8.58 -17.56 7.34
N ILE A 97 7.81 -17.10 8.33
CA ILE A 97 6.93 -17.97 9.13
C ILE A 97 5.83 -18.61 8.28
N ALA A 98 5.25 -17.90 7.32
CA ALA A 98 4.22 -18.46 6.42
C ALA A 98 4.82 -19.53 5.48
N MET A 99 6.05 -19.32 5.03
CA MET A 99 6.79 -20.30 4.23
C MET A 99 7.15 -21.53 5.07
N ALA A 100 7.67 -21.35 6.30
CA ALA A 100 8.03 -22.43 7.21
C ALA A 100 6.80 -23.26 7.63
N ALA A 101 5.64 -22.62 7.77
CA ALA A 101 4.38 -23.30 8.06
C ALA A 101 3.79 -24.05 6.84
N GLY A 102 4.39 -23.96 5.65
CA GLY A 102 3.92 -24.65 4.45
C GLY A 102 2.60 -24.10 3.90
N VAL A 103 2.20 -22.89 4.25
CA VAL A 103 0.91 -22.30 3.83
C VAL A 103 1.01 -21.39 2.61
N THR A 104 2.21 -21.22 2.03
CA THR A 104 2.42 -20.44 0.81
C THR A 104 2.35 -21.31 -0.43
N ASP A 105 1.84 -20.71 -1.52
CA ASP A 105 1.99 -21.18 -2.88
C ASP A 105 2.77 -20.09 -3.65
N GLY A 106 4.00 -20.40 -4.03
CA GLY A 106 4.97 -19.40 -4.47
C GLY A 106 5.26 -18.38 -3.36
N ASP A 107 5.14 -17.10 -3.68
CA ASP A 107 5.52 -16.01 -2.76
C ASP A 107 4.45 -15.65 -1.71
N TRP A 108 3.22 -16.18 -1.81
CA TRP A 108 2.10 -15.72 -1.00
C TRP A 108 1.23 -16.88 -0.51
N ALA A 109 0.44 -16.65 0.56
CA ALA A 109 -0.46 -17.64 1.12
C ALA A 109 -1.88 -17.54 0.56
N PRO A 110 -2.37 -18.54 -0.20
CA PRO A 110 -3.77 -18.64 -0.62
C PRO A 110 -4.69 -18.84 0.58
N ILE A 111 -5.83 -18.13 0.57
CA ILE A 111 -6.82 -18.16 1.67
C ILE A 111 -8.22 -18.51 1.18
N ILE A 112 -9.05 -18.97 2.09
CA ILE A 112 -10.49 -19.15 1.92
C ILE A 112 -11.16 -17.78 2.15
N PRO A 113 -11.84 -17.20 1.15
CA PRO A 113 -12.36 -15.83 1.25
C PRO A 113 -13.33 -15.61 2.41
N ALA A 114 -14.11 -16.62 2.75
CA ALA A 114 -15.14 -16.51 3.78
C ALA A 114 -14.58 -16.43 5.22
N THR A 115 -13.36 -16.91 5.45
CA THR A 115 -12.80 -17.10 6.79
C THR A 115 -11.41 -16.53 6.99
N MET A 116 -10.65 -16.31 5.91
CA MET A 116 -9.21 -16.05 5.91
C MET A 116 -8.34 -17.26 6.35
N ALA A 117 -8.93 -18.45 6.51
CA ALA A 117 -8.16 -19.67 6.73
C ALA A 117 -7.30 -19.98 5.50
N SER A 118 -6.12 -20.57 5.72
CA SER A 118 -5.25 -21.03 4.64
C SER A 118 -5.92 -22.15 3.83
N LYS A 119 -5.72 -22.15 2.51
CA LYS A 119 -6.15 -23.28 1.67
C LYS A 119 -5.31 -24.54 1.88
N ALA A 120 -4.09 -24.41 2.43
CA ALA A 120 -3.21 -25.53 2.70
C ALA A 120 -3.50 -26.20 4.07
N ASP A 121 -3.87 -25.42 5.08
CA ASP A 121 -4.27 -25.93 6.41
C ASP A 121 -5.40 -25.06 6.97
N PRO A 122 -6.61 -25.60 7.14
CA PRO A 122 -7.77 -24.83 7.60
C PRO A 122 -7.66 -24.35 9.06
N ASN A 123 -6.74 -24.88 9.86
CA ASN A 123 -6.49 -24.44 11.23
C ASN A 123 -5.53 -23.24 11.32
N ILE A 124 -4.95 -22.82 10.18
CA ILE A 124 -4.03 -21.68 10.11
C ILE A 124 -4.73 -20.54 9.36
N TYR A 125 -4.82 -19.38 9.99
CA TYR A 125 -5.41 -18.18 9.40
C TYR A 125 -4.30 -17.25 8.95
N VAL A 126 -4.38 -16.78 7.68
CA VAL A 126 -3.38 -15.87 7.11
C VAL A 126 -4.08 -14.62 6.60
N LEU A 127 -3.64 -13.45 7.06
CA LEU A 127 -4.22 -12.16 6.72
C LEU A 127 -3.14 -11.12 6.45
N GLY A 128 -3.56 -9.94 5.99
CA GLY A 128 -2.65 -8.85 5.66
C GLY A 128 -1.78 -9.15 4.43
N ASP A 129 -0.58 -8.61 4.46
CA ASP A 129 0.32 -8.64 3.30
C ASP A 129 0.77 -10.03 2.88
N ALA A 130 0.79 -11.01 3.80
CA ALA A 130 1.15 -12.39 3.48
C ALA A 130 0.10 -13.13 2.65
N SER A 131 -1.17 -12.73 2.72
CA SER A 131 -2.29 -13.43 2.10
C SER A 131 -2.50 -13.08 0.62
N VAL A 132 -3.06 -14.02 -0.14
CA VAL A 132 -3.64 -13.77 -1.47
C VAL A 132 -5.11 -13.39 -1.28
N ALA A 133 -5.37 -12.13 -0.97
CA ALA A 133 -6.73 -11.61 -0.75
C ALA A 133 -7.36 -11.05 -2.04
N SER A 134 -7.02 -11.62 -3.19
CA SER A 134 -7.57 -11.32 -4.52
C SER A 134 -7.53 -9.82 -4.86
N SER A 135 -8.70 -9.18 -4.98
CA SER A 135 -8.83 -7.77 -5.36
C SER A 135 -8.43 -6.78 -4.26
N MET A 136 -8.29 -7.22 -3.01
CA MET A 136 -7.90 -6.34 -1.91
C MET A 136 -6.41 -5.97 -2.01
N PRO A 137 -6.04 -4.70 -1.89
CA PRO A 137 -4.64 -4.32 -1.84
C PRO A 137 -4.01 -4.76 -0.51
N LYS A 138 -2.70 -4.95 -0.53
CA LYS A 138 -1.90 -5.21 0.67
C LYS A 138 -1.68 -3.89 1.42
N SER A 139 -2.48 -3.65 2.46
CA SER A 139 -2.46 -2.41 3.26
C SER A 139 -2.86 -2.69 4.70
N GLY A 140 -2.51 -1.80 5.62
CA GLY A 140 -2.90 -1.91 7.03
C GLY A 140 -4.41 -1.93 7.24
N PHE A 141 -5.17 -1.14 6.46
CA PHE A 141 -6.64 -1.16 6.52
C PHE A 141 -7.20 -2.51 6.07
N SER A 142 -6.71 -3.05 4.94
CA SER A 142 -7.08 -4.40 4.48
C SER A 142 -6.79 -5.45 5.53
N ALA A 143 -5.60 -5.40 6.15
CA ALA A 143 -5.20 -6.34 7.21
C ALA A 143 -6.12 -6.29 8.43
N ASN A 144 -6.46 -5.10 8.92
CA ASN A 144 -7.40 -4.92 10.03
C ASN A 144 -8.81 -5.43 9.68
N SER A 145 -9.30 -5.13 8.46
CA SER A 145 -10.58 -5.62 7.97
C SER A 145 -10.62 -7.16 7.88
N GLN A 146 -9.55 -7.76 7.38
CA GLN A 146 -9.38 -9.22 7.29
C GLN A 146 -9.29 -9.88 8.67
N ALA A 147 -8.61 -9.21 9.63
CA ALA A 147 -8.50 -9.69 11.00
C ALA A 147 -9.88 -9.81 11.68
N LYS A 148 -10.79 -8.87 11.44
CA LYS A 148 -12.16 -8.90 11.96
C LYS A 148 -12.98 -10.05 11.37
N VAL A 149 -12.79 -10.37 10.09
CA VAL A 149 -13.41 -11.53 9.45
C VAL A 149 -12.85 -12.83 10.03
N ALA A 150 -11.53 -12.96 10.14
CA ALA A 150 -10.89 -14.14 10.73
C ALA A 150 -11.35 -14.36 12.19
N ALA A 151 -11.36 -13.31 13.01
CA ALA A 151 -11.80 -13.39 14.40
C ALA A 151 -13.27 -13.83 14.53
N ASN A 152 -14.15 -13.34 13.64
CA ASN A 152 -15.55 -13.77 13.61
C ASN A 152 -15.68 -15.25 13.22
N ALA A 153 -14.91 -15.74 12.26
CA ALA A 153 -14.87 -17.14 11.87
C ALA A 153 -14.36 -18.06 12.99
N ILE A 154 -13.21 -17.71 13.58
CA ILE A 154 -12.59 -18.46 14.70
C ILE A 154 -13.54 -18.51 15.90
N ARG A 155 -14.14 -17.38 16.27
CA ARG A 155 -15.12 -17.35 17.37
C ARG A 155 -16.29 -18.30 17.09
N GLY A 156 -16.83 -18.28 15.88
CA GLY A 156 -17.94 -19.17 15.51
C GLY A 156 -17.56 -20.66 15.61
N GLU A 157 -16.38 -21.00 15.14
CA GLU A 157 -15.83 -22.37 15.20
C GLU A 157 -15.65 -22.85 16.65
N LEU A 158 -15.04 -22.02 17.50
CA LEU A 158 -14.72 -22.40 18.87
C LEU A 158 -15.93 -22.42 19.81
N THR A 159 -16.94 -21.59 19.55
CA THR A 159 -18.07 -21.39 20.50
C THR A 159 -19.43 -21.84 19.96
N GLY A 160 -19.52 -22.24 18.68
CA GLY A 160 -20.79 -22.50 17.99
C GLY A 160 -21.67 -21.25 17.82
N SER A 161 -21.13 -20.05 18.06
CA SER A 161 -21.88 -18.81 17.93
C SER A 161 -22.10 -18.43 16.46
N ARG A 162 -23.12 -17.61 16.21
CA ARG A 162 -23.45 -17.17 14.84
C ARG A 162 -22.23 -16.49 14.19
N VAL A 163 -21.89 -16.93 12.98
CA VAL A 163 -20.93 -16.28 12.10
C VAL A 163 -21.69 -15.34 11.16
N TYR A 164 -21.21 -14.12 11.02
CA TYR A 164 -21.81 -13.12 10.13
C TYR A 164 -21.15 -13.19 8.74
N ASP A 165 -21.92 -12.76 7.72
CA ASP A 165 -21.41 -12.70 6.35
C ASP A 165 -20.13 -11.84 6.29
N PRO A 166 -19.03 -12.37 5.73
CA PRO A 166 -17.77 -11.65 5.66
C PRO A 166 -17.86 -10.46 4.72
N ARG A 167 -17.58 -9.30 5.24
CA ARG A 167 -17.47 -8.04 4.50
C ARG A 167 -16.12 -7.42 4.76
N PHE A 168 -15.52 -6.87 3.72
CA PHE A 168 -14.21 -6.25 3.82
C PHE A 168 -14.25 -4.84 3.27
N ALA A 169 -13.34 -4.03 3.75
CA ALA A 169 -13.13 -2.68 3.24
C ALA A 169 -11.63 -2.36 3.16
N ASN A 170 -11.31 -1.43 2.30
CA ASN A 170 -9.99 -0.82 2.27
C ASN A 170 -10.10 0.64 1.84
N THR A 171 -9.36 1.50 2.51
CA THR A 171 -9.05 2.86 2.05
C THR A 171 -7.56 3.09 2.20
N CYS A 172 -6.93 3.53 1.12
CA CYS A 172 -5.53 3.98 1.12
C CYS A 172 -5.53 5.48 0.94
N TRP A 173 -5.41 6.22 2.04
CA TRP A 173 -5.08 7.63 2.00
C TRP A 173 -3.64 7.83 1.58
N SER A 174 -3.33 8.97 1.05
CA SER A 174 -1.96 9.40 0.75
C SER A 174 -1.84 10.89 0.96
N LEU A 175 -0.90 11.28 1.79
CA LEU A 175 -0.58 12.66 2.08
C LEU A 175 0.36 13.20 1.00
N ILE A 176 -0.03 14.26 0.33
CA ILE A 176 0.81 14.95 -0.66
C ILE A 176 1.54 16.11 0.00
N ALA A 177 0.81 16.91 0.79
CA ALA A 177 1.34 18.00 1.59
C ALA A 177 0.43 18.22 2.80
N THR A 178 0.78 19.13 3.69
CA THR A 178 -0.09 19.56 4.80
C THR A 178 -1.43 20.04 4.23
N ASN A 179 -2.52 19.52 4.76
CA ASN A 179 -3.89 19.77 4.32
C ASN A 179 -4.17 19.38 2.84
N ASP A 180 -3.37 18.50 2.27
CA ASP A 180 -3.55 18.02 0.90
C ASP A 180 -3.41 16.50 0.83
N GLY A 181 -4.52 15.78 1.01
CA GLY A 181 -4.61 14.33 0.95
C GLY A 181 -5.42 13.84 -0.24
N VAL A 182 -5.12 12.63 -0.69
CA VAL A 182 -5.89 11.88 -1.69
C VAL A 182 -6.17 10.47 -1.18
N LYS A 183 -7.25 9.85 -1.67
CA LYS A 183 -7.61 8.49 -1.26
C LYS A 183 -8.05 7.63 -2.42
N VAL A 184 -7.92 6.33 -2.25
CA VAL A 184 -8.53 5.29 -3.08
C VAL A 184 -9.01 4.18 -2.17
N GLY A 185 -10.17 3.65 -2.43
CA GLY A 185 -10.72 2.57 -1.62
C GLY A 185 -11.78 1.77 -2.33
N ALA A 186 -12.20 0.70 -1.65
CA ALA A 186 -13.27 -0.15 -2.12
C ALA A 186 -13.90 -0.92 -0.94
N ASN A 187 -15.15 -1.34 -1.11
CA ASN A 187 -15.81 -2.34 -0.30
C ASN A 187 -15.81 -3.67 -1.03
N TYR A 188 -15.72 -4.75 -0.25
CA TYR A 188 -15.60 -6.09 -0.81
C TYR A 188 -16.50 -7.08 -0.07
N LYS A 189 -16.77 -8.19 -0.72
CA LYS A 189 -17.47 -9.36 -0.15
C LYS A 189 -16.71 -10.63 -0.47
N ALA A 190 -16.87 -11.65 0.36
CA ALA A 190 -16.40 -12.98 0.02
C ALA A 190 -17.24 -13.57 -1.10
N GLY A 191 -16.60 -14.03 -2.17
CA GLY A 191 -17.15 -14.95 -3.14
C GLY A 191 -16.71 -16.38 -2.82
N SER A 192 -17.09 -17.35 -3.66
CA SER A 192 -16.72 -18.75 -3.47
C SER A 192 -15.22 -18.99 -3.58
N GLU A 193 -14.55 -18.34 -4.54
CA GLU A 193 -13.15 -18.57 -4.86
C GLU A 193 -12.25 -17.37 -4.56
N LYS A 194 -12.82 -16.17 -4.50
CA LYS A 194 -12.09 -14.92 -4.35
C LYS A 194 -12.88 -13.88 -3.57
N ILE A 195 -12.20 -12.85 -3.10
CA ILE A 195 -12.82 -11.66 -2.54
C ILE A 195 -13.14 -10.71 -3.70
N ASP A 196 -14.44 -10.41 -3.88
CA ASP A 196 -14.96 -9.59 -4.97
C ASP A 196 -15.14 -8.14 -4.55
N VAL A 197 -14.88 -7.21 -5.48
CA VAL A 197 -15.19 -5.78 -5.30
C VAL A 197 -16.70 -5.58 -5.38
N VAL A 198 -17.27 -4.84 -4.43
CA VAL A 198 -18.67 -4.40 -4.45
C VAL A 198 -18.79 -3.02 -5.07
N ASP A 199 -18.01 -2.08 -4.55
CA ASP A 199 -17.90 -0.72 -5.05
C ASP A 199 -16.47 -0.19 -4.84
N LYS A 200 -16.13 0.88 -5.53
CA LYS A 200 -14.82 1.53 -5.42
C LYS A 200 -14.93 3.03 -5.57
N PHE A 201 -14.00 3.75 -4.96
CA PHE A 201 -13.88 5.20 -5.07
C PHE A 201 -12.42 5.64 -5.16
N VAL A 202 -12.19 6.79 -5.75
CA VAL A 202 -10.87 7.43 -5.84
C VAL A 202 -11.03 8.93 -5.92
N SER A 203 -10.16 9.67 -5.25
CA SER A 203 -10.04 11.12 -5.37
C SER A 203 -9.92 11.54 -6.84
N GLN A 204 -10.56 12.65 -7.17
CA GLN A 204 -10.60 13.17 -8.54
C GLN A 204 -9.61 14.33 -8.73
N GLY A 205 -9.16 14.53 -9.95
CA GLY A 205 -8.47 15.77 -10.34
C GLY A 205 -9.43 16.96 -10.18
N GLY A 206 -8.94 18.08 -9.62
CA GLY A 206 -9.75 19.29 -9.45
C GLY A 206 -10.64 19.32 -8.20
N GLU A 207 -10.51 18.36 -7.28
CA GLU A 207 -11.15 18.46 -5.95
C GLU A 207 -10.76 19.78 -5.26
N SER A 208 -11.72 20.39 -4.55
CA SER A 208 -11.48 21.64 -3.82
C SER A 208 -10.47 21.44 -2.68
N ALA A 209 -9.88 22.55 -2.23
CA ALA A 209 -8.94 22.53 -1.10
C ALA A 209 -9.60 21.96 0.18
N ASP A 210 -10.89 22.21 0.40
CA ASP A 210 -11.63 21.69 1.55
C ASP A 210 -11.80 20.17 1.49
N VAL A 211 -12.10 19.60 0.31
CA VAL A 211 -12.18 18.15 0.11
C VAL A 211 -10.81 17.49 0.34
N ARG A 212 -9.75 18.10 -0.16
CA ARG A 212 -8.37 17.63 0.02
C ARG A 212 -7.92 17.69 1.48
N LYS A 213 -8.29 18.75 2.19
CA LYS A 213 -8.06 18.89 3.63
C LYS A 213 -8.84 17.86 4.43
N THR A 214 -10.12 17.66 4.14
CA THR A 214 -10.94 16.62 4.78
C THR A 214 -10.31 15.24 4.58
N THR A 215 -9.84 14.92 3.37
CA THR A 215 -9.16 13.65 3.10
C THR A 215 -7.83 13.50 3.89
N TYR A 216 -7.10 14.59 4.09
CA TYR A 216 -5.91 14.62 4.95
C TYR A 216 -6.29 14.32 6.42
N GLU A 217 -7.31 14.97 6.94
CA GLU A 217 -7.81 14.79 8.32
C GLU A 217 -8.37 13.38 8.55
N GLU A 218 -9.06 12.80 7.57
CA GLU A 218 -9.50 11.40 7.59
C GLU A 218 -8.34 10.42 7.77
N SER A 219 -7.21 10.65 7.10
CA SER A 219 -6.01 9.81 7.22
C SER A 219 -5.48 9.78 8.66
N ILE A 220 -5.42 10.93 9.30
CA ILE A 220 -4.97 11.07 10.70
C ILE A 220 -5.99 10.43 11.64
N GLY A 221 -7.28 10.69 11.42
CA GLY A 221 -8.35 10.09 12.19
C GLY A 221 -8.37 8.56 12.12
N TRP A 222 -8.13 8.01 10.93
CA TRP A 222 -8.00 6.56 10.76
C TRP A 222 -6.81 6.00 11.53
N TYR A 223 -5.64 6.65 11.47
CA TYR A 223 -4.46 6.21 12.22
C TYR A 223 -4.72 6.18 13.72
N ASN A 224 -5.34 7.22 14.26
CA ASN A 224 -5.72 7.26 15.67
C ASN A 224 -6.74 6.17 16.03
N GLY A 225 -7.73 5.95 15.15
CA GLY A 225 -8.76 4.93 15.35
C GLY A 225 -8.18 3.51 15.36
N ILE A 226 -7.31 3.18 14.38
CA ILE A 226 -6.72 1.82 14.30
C ILE A 226 -5.75 1.55 15.45
N THR A 227 -4.97 2.55 15.88
CA THR A 227 -4.06 2.39 17.03
C THR A 227 -4.83 2.18 18.32
N THR A 228 -5.95 2.86 18.51
CA THR A 228 -6.87 2.62 19.63
C THR A 228 -7.48 1.21 19.54
N ASP A 229 -7.96 0.79 18.37
CA ASP A 229 -8.55 -0.55 18.14
C ASP A 229 -7.55 -1.70 18.44
N MET A 230 -6.25 -1.46 18.25
CA MET A 230 -5.20 -2.48 18.44
C MET A 230 -4.56 -2.50 19.82
N PHE A 231 -4.53 -1.38 20.53
CA PHE A 231 -3.70 -1.20 21.72
C PHE A 231 -4.45 -0.68 22.96
N SER A 232 -5.79 -0.54 22.92
CA SER A 232 -6.61 -0.13 24.06
C SER A 232 -7.31 -1.30 24.77
#